data_a1848af2c860e281c652908bc78eb6cc
#
_entry.id   a1848af2c860e281c652908bc78eb6cc
#
_cell.length_a   1.000
_cell.length_b   1.000
_cell.length_c   1.000
_cell.angle_alpha   90.00
_cell.angle_beta   90.00
_cell.angle_gamma   90.00
#
_symmetry.space_group_name_H-M   'P 1'
#
loop_
_entity.id
_entity.type
_entity.pdbx_description
1 polymer ?
#
loop_
_entity_poly.entity_id
_entity_poly.type
_entity_poly.pdbx_seq_one_letter_code
_entity_poly.pdbx_strand_id
1 'polypeptide(L)'
;QCGVGRTGHFTAAESFGVTPDFITLAKGLASGLPIGAMITTASLAETVHTGDLGSTFGGGPVPCAAARATLQVIDAERLLENVRSVSAQLREGALALGPGAVSAVQGRGLLLGLKLGRPAADVQKALFARRILVGTAADPSVLRLLPPLSFTPEQASQLLSALAEVLS
;
A
#
# COMPACT_ATOMS: atom_id res chain seq x y z
N GLN A 1 4.92 -5.75 0.07
CA GLN A 1 4.31 -4.52 -0.46
C GLN A 1 2.84 -4.37 -0.07
N CYS A 2 2.15 -5.48 0.09
CA CYS A 2 0.72 -5.53 0.40
C CYS A 2 0.44 -5.58 1.91
N GLY A 3 1.46 -5.73 2.74
CA GLY A 3 1.33 -5.84 4.19
C GLY A 3 1.36 -4.50 4.90
N VAL A 4 1.22 -4.56 6.21
CA VAL A 4 1.24 -3.45 7.15
C VAL A 4 0.22 -2.37 6.76
N GLY A 5 -1.06 -2.80 6.66
CA GLY A 5 -2.19 -1.88 6.46
C GLY A 5 -2.55 -1.53 5.01
N ARG A 6 -1.69 -1.78 4.02
CA ARG A 6 -1.85 -1.32 2.64
C ARG A 6 -3.19 -1.71 1.98
N THR A 7 -3.73 -2.88 2.31
CA THR A 7 -4.99 -3.40 1.76
C THR A 7 -6.24 -3.02 2.58
N GLY A 8 -6.07 -2.26 3.66
CA GLY A 8 -7.14 -1.98 4.62
C GLY A 8 -7.32 -3.08 5.68
N HIS A 9 -6.41 -4.08 5.66
CA HIS A 9 -6.21 -5.12 6.66
C HIS A 9 -4.74 -5.09 7.07
N PHE A 10 -4.39 -5.62 8.25
CA PHE A 10 -3.00 -5.63 8.69
C PHE A 10 -2.12 -6.41 7.72
N THR A 11 -2.56 -7.59 7.30
CA THR A 11 -1.92 -8.39 6.24
C THR A 11 -2.82 -8.53 5.01
N ALA A 12 -2.22 -8.75 3.85
CA ALA A 12 -2.99 -9.04 2.64
C ALA A 12 -3.74 -10.38 2.73
N ALA A 13 -3.21 -11.35 3.46
CA ALA A 13 -3.84 -12.67 3.65
C ALA A 13 -5.23 -12.54 4.28
N GLU A 14 -5.40 -11.66 5.28
CA GLU A 14 -6.70 -11.36 5.90
C GLU A 14 -7.74 -10.90 4.87
N SER A 15 -7.32 -10.08 3.89
CA SER A 15 -8.23 -9.58 2.86
C SER A 15 -8.74 -10.67 1.91
N PHE A 16 -8.12 -11.86 1.94
CA PHE A 16 -8.51 -13.05 1.17
C PHE A 16 -9.12 -14.15 2.04
N GLY A 17 -9.25 -13.92 3.35
CA GLY A 17 -9.73 -14.92 4.31
C GLY A 17 -8.78 -16.12 4.46
N VAL A 18 -7.49 -15.91 4.21
CA VAL A 18 -6.45 -16.97 4.31
C VAL A 18 -5.67 -16.79 5.60
N THR A 19 -5.49 -17.90 6.33
CA THR A 19 -4.59 -17.97 7.49
C THR A 19 -3.34 -18.75 7.07
N PRO A 20 -2.23 -18.07 6.74
CA PRO A 20 -1.00 -18.74 6.32
C PRO A 20 -0.20 -19.23 7.53
N ASP A 21 0.64 -20.25 7.33
CA ASP A 21 1.58 -20.75 8.34
C ASP A 21 2.75 -19.78 8.57
N PHE A 22 3.13 -19.03 7.53
CA PHE A 22 4.21 -18.05 7.59
C PHE A 22 3.77 -16.73 6.97
N ILE A 23 4.10 -15.61 7.64
CA ILE A 23 3.90 -14.26 7.12
C ILE A 23 5.24 -13.53 7.19
N THR A 24 5.69 -12.97 6.06
CA THR A 24 6.86 -12.09 6.03
C THR A 24 6.45 -10.64 5.89
N LEU A 25 7.03 -9.77 6.72
CA LEU A 25 6.78 -8.34 6.75
C LEU A 25 8.08 -7.57 6.56
N ALA A 26 8.01 -6.43 5.89
CA ALA A 26 9.13 -5.50 5.70
C ALA A 26 8.61 -4.10 5.32
N LYS A 27 9.44 -3.29 4.66
CA LYS A 27 9.09 -1.97 4.07
C LYS A 27 8.44 -1.03 5.09
N GLY A 28 7.13 -0.82 5.01
CA GLY A 28 6.38 0.08 5.89
C GLY A 28 6.35 -0.32 7.37
N LEU A 29 6.88 -1.50 7.74
CA LEU A 29 6.82 -1.99 9.12
C LEU A 29 7.47 -1.04 10.15
N ALA A 30 8.57 -0.37 9.78
CA ALA A 30 9.25 0.60 10.62
C ALA A 30 9.37 1.99 9.96
N SER A 31 8.42 2.35 9.07
CA SER A 31 8.28 3.68 8.45
C SER A 31 9.59 4.23 7.86
N GLY A 32 10.40 3.36 7.25
CA GLY A 32 11.63 3.74 6.54
C GLY A 32 12.92 3.21 7.14
N LEU A 33 12.93 2.75 8.41
CA LEU A 33 14.07 2.04 8.96
C LEU A 33 14.12 0.59 8.45
N PRO A 34 15.31 0.06 8.14
CA PRO A 34 15.44 -1.30 7.63
C PRO A 34 15.09 -2.32 8.71
N ILE A 35 14.04 -3.09 8.46
CA ILE A 35 13.58 -4.20 9.29
C ILE A 35 12.86 -5.23 8.43
N GLY A 36 13.00 -6.48 8.77
CA GLY A 36 12.17 -7.58 8.30
C GLY A 36 11.66 -8.38 9.49
N ALA A 37 10.46 -8.91 9.38
CA ALA A 37 9.90 -9.81 10.38
C ALA A 37 9.28 -11.03 9.69
N MET A 38 9.39 -12.19 10.34
CA MET A 38 8.67 -13.39 9.99
C MET A 38 7.81 -13.79 11.18
N ILE A 39 6.55 -14.04 10.93
CA ILE A 39 5.58 -14.51 11.90
C ILE A 39 5.17 -15.91 11.50
N THR A 40 5.07 -16.81 12.45
CA THR A 40 4.63 -18.18 12.23
C THR A 40 3.76 -18.68 13.39
N THR A 41 3.15 -19.85 13.23
CA THR A 41 2.38 -20.49 14.29
C THR A 41 3.28 -20.96 15.45
N ALA A 42 2.73 -21.08 16.65
CA ALA A 42 3.49 -21.56 17.82
C ALA A 42 4.10 -22.94 17.57
N SER A 43 3.35 -23.86 16.97
CA SER A 43 3.81 -25.21 16.67
C SER A 43 5.00 -25.26 15.72
N LEU A 44 5.06 -24.36 14.74
CA LEU A 44 6.20 -24.25 13.84
C LEU A 44 7.39 -23.55 14.54
N ALA A 45 7.13 -22.57 15.39
CA ALA A 45 8.18 -21.90 16.15
C ALA A 45 8.91 -22.84 17.10
N GLU A 46 8.24 -23.86 17.66
CA GLU A 46 8.83 -24.89 18.50
C GLU A 46 9.86 -25.78 17.78
N THR A 47 9.84 -25.81 16.46
CA THR A 47 10.84 -26.56 15.66
C THR A 47 12.16 -25.80 15.46
N VAL A 48 12.22 -24.53 15.85
CA VAL A 48 13.41 -23.68 15.73
C VAL A 48 14.26 -23.81 16.97
N HIS A 49 15.53 -24.18 16.81
CA HIS A 49 16.48 -24.39 17.90
C HIS A 49 17.52 -23.27 17.97
N THR A 50 18.18 -23.19 19.12
CA THR A 50 19.29 -22.24 19.30
C THR A 50 20.38 -22.45 18.25
N GLY A 51 20.69 -21.43 17.47
CA GLY A 51 21.69 -21.47 16.41
C GLY A 51 21.15 -21.64 15.00
N ASP A 52 19.87 -22.01 14.82
CA ASP A 52 19.26 -22.17 13.49
C ASP A 52 19.10 -20.83 12.74
N LEU A 53 18.86 -19.77 13.51
CA LEU A 53 18.64 -18.42 12.97
C LEU A 53 19.67 -17.46 13.55
N GLY A 54 20.25 -16.65 12.68
CA GLY A 54 21.20 -15.62 13.08
C GLY A 54 21.23 -14.45 12.11
N SER A 55 21.36 -13.24 12.65
CA SER A 55 21.54 -12.03 11.88
C SER A 55 22.27 -10.99 12.70
N THR A 56 23.36 -10.43 12.17
CA THR A 56 24.18 -9.42 12.88
C THR A 56 23.35 -8.19 13.28
N PHE A 57 22.42 -7.76 12.44
CA PHE A 57 21.59 -6.58 12.68
C PHE A 57 20.11 -6.93 12.94
N GLY A 58 19.77 -8.22 13.02
CA GLY A 58 18.39 -8.66 13.26
C GLY A 58 17.93 -8.27 14.66
N GLY A 59 16.70 -7.72 14.76
CA GLY A 59 16.12 -7.33 16.05
C GLY A 59 16.80 -6.12 16.72
N GLY A 60 17.49 -5.28 15.96
CA GLY A 60 18.14 -4.08 16.49
C GLY A 60 17.13 -3.15 17.21
N PRO A 61 17.51 -2.52 18.36
CA PRO A 61 16.56 -1.79 19.20
C PRO A 61 15.93 -0.58 18.48
N VAL A 62 16.66 0.10 17.65
CA VAL A 62 16.15 1.30 16.93
C VAL A 62 15.07 0.95 15.92
N PRO A 63 15.28 0.01 14.96
CA PRO A 63 14.21 -0.42 14.06
C PRO A 63 13.02 -1.04 14.78
N CYS A 64 13.24 -1.78 15.86
CA CYS A 64 12.15 -2.36 16.67
C CYS A 64 11.30 -1.27 17.36
N ALA A 65 11.94 -0.23 17.91
CA ALA A 65 11.23 0.90 18.49
C ALA A 65 10.39 1.65 17.43
N ALA A 66 10.95 1.86 16.23
CA ALA A 66 10.23 2.47 15.13
C ALA A 66 9.06 1.59 14.64
N ALA A 67 9.24 0.28 14.55
CA ALA A 67 8.17 -0.65 14.20
C ALA A 67 7.02 -0.58 15.22
N ARG A 68 7.34 -0.59 16.53
CA ARG A 68 6.32 -0.40 17.58
C ARG A 68 5.56 0.91 17.42
N ALA A 69 6.26 2.03 17.21
CA ALA A 69 5.62 3.33 17.00
C ALA A 69 4.72 3.32 15.76
N THR A 70 5.18 2.72 14.66
CA THR A 70 4.38 2.58 13.43
C THR A 70 3.09 1.81 13.69
N LEU A 71 3.16 0.67 14.39
CA LEU A 71 1.99 -0.14 14.72
C LEU A 71 1.01 0.61 15.62
N GLN A 72 1.52 1.33 16.62
CA GLN A 72 0.71 2.16 17.51
C GLN A 72 -0.03 3.27 16.76
N VAL A 73 0.62 3.94 15.81
CA VAL A 73 -0.01 4.98 14.96
C VAL A 73 -1.09 4.37 14.07
N ILE A 74 -0.82 3.22 13.44
CA ILE A 74 -1.82 2.53 12.60
C ILE A 74 -3.10 2.26 13.38
N ASP A 75 -2.98 1.82 14.62
CA ASP A 75 -4.11 1.51 15.50
C ASP A 75 -4.78 2.79 16.03
N ALA A 76 -4.01 3.68 16.66
CA ALA A 76 -4.51 4.89 17.29
C ALA A 76 -5.23 5.84 16.32
N GLU A 77 -4.71 5.96 15.10
CA GLU A 77 -5.28 6.80 14.05
C GLU A 77 -6.28 6.06 13.16
N ARG A 78 -6.60 4.79 13.47
CA ARG A 78 -7.54 3.93 12.73
C ARG A 78 -7.22 3.88 11.24
N LEU A 79 -5.93 3.80 10.90
CA LEU A 79 -5.48 3.91 9.50
C LEU A 79 -6.01 2.80 8.60
N LEU A 80 -6.31 1.61 9.12
CA LEU A 80 -6.92 0.54 8.32
C LEU A 80 -8.32 0.92 7.81
N GLU A 81 -9.10 1.62 8.64
CA GLU A 81 -10.42 2.12 8.25
C GLU A 81 -10.28 3.26 7.23
N ASN A 82 -9.34 4.19 7.47
CA ASN A 82 -9.03 5.24 6.53
C ASN A 82 -8.66 4.67 5.15
N VAL A 83 -7.79 3.65 5.10
CA VAL A 83 -7.42 2.97 3.85
C VAL A 83 -8.64 2.41 3.12
N ARG A 84 -9.57 1.77 3.83
CA ARG A 84 -10.80 1.24 3.21
C ARG A 84 -11.67 2.34 2.62
N SER A 85 -11.91 3.40 3.39
CA SER A 85 -12.73 4.54 2.96
C SER A 85 -12.13 5.27 1.76
N VAL A 86 -10.86 5.67 1.87
CA VAL A 86 -10.17 6.43 0.82
C VAL A 86 -9.98 5.58 -0.45
N SER A 87 -9.72 4.27 -0.31
CA SER A 87 -9.60 3.40 -1.49
C SER A 87 -10.94 3.23 -2.22
N ALA A 88 -12.07 3.22 -1.51
CA ALA A 88 -13.39 3.20 -2.14
C ALA A 88 -13.62 4.50 -2.93
N GLN A 89 -13.36 5.65 -2.31
CA GLN A 89 -13.46 6.97 -2.97
C GLN A 89 -12.59 7.06 -4.23
N LEU A 90 -11.32 6.64 -4.14
CA LEU A 90 -10.41 6.66 -5.29
C LEU A 90 -10.87 5.73 -6.42
N ARG A 91 -11.37 4.54 -6.07
CA ARG A 91 -11.89 3.57 -7.04
C ARG A 91 -13.12 4.09 -7.75
N GLU A 92 -14.12 4.54 -7.00
CA GLU A 92 -15.37 5.06 -7.54
C GLU A 92 -15.14 6.32 -8.37
N GLY A 93 -14.37 7.28 -7.84
CA GLY A 93 -14.04 8.52 -8.52
C GLY A 93 -13.23 8.31 -9.80
N ALA A 94 -12.28 7.37 -9.80
CA ALA A 94 -11.53 7.06 -11.03
C ALA A 94 -12.41 6.41 -12.10
N LEU A 95 -13.31 5.48 -11.75
CA LEU A 95 -14.24 4.86 -12.69
C LEU A 95 -15.27 5.85 -13.23
N ALA A 96 -15.67 6.84 -12.42
CA ALA A 96 -16.58 7.91 -12.84
C ALA A 96 -16.03 8.82 -13.95
N LEU A 97 -14.70 8.81 -14.18
CA LEU A 97 -14.07 9.52 -15.32
C LEU A 97 -14.42 8.89 -16.67
N GLY A 98 -15.03 7.72 -16.67
CA GLY A 98 -15.50 7.02 -17.85
C GLY A 98 -14.46 6.08 -18.49
N PRO A 99 -14.93 5.11 -19.30
CA PRO A 99 -14.08 4.04 -19.84
C PRO A 99 -13.03 4.53 -20.85
N GLY A 100 -13.21 5.69 -21.47
CA GLY A 100 -12.22 6.31 -22.35
C GLY A 100 -11.00 6.84 -21.58
N ALA A 101 -11.19 7.27 -20.33
CA ALA A 101 -10.14 7.76 -19.45
C ALA A 101 -9.58 6.63 -18.57
N VAL A 102 -10.46 5.96 -17.81
CA VAL A 102 -10.11 4.85 -16.91
C VAL A 102 -11.05 3.68 -17.19
N SER A 103 -10.56 2.65 -17.84
CA SER A 103 -11.34 1.47 -18.23
C SER A 103 -11.51 0.45 -17.10
N ALA A 104 -10.58 0.42 -16.15
CA ALA A 104 -10.63 -0.47 -14.99
C ALA A 104 -9.78 0.05 -13.84
N VAL A 105 -10.17 -0.32 -12.62
CA VAL A 105 -9.34 -0.13 -11.41
C VAL A 105 -9.07 -1.48 -10.78
N GLN A 106 -7.81 -1.85 -10.70
CA GLN A 106 -7.32 -3.10 -10.13
C GLN A 106 -6.58 -2.87 -8.81
N GLY A 107 -6.38 -3.93 -8.03
CA GLY A 107 -5.71 -3.85 -6.74
C GLY A 107 -6.66 -3.80 -5.56
N ARG A 108 -6.11 -3.62 -4.34
CA ARG A 108 -6.86 -3.57 -3.06
C ARG A 108 -6.30 -2.46 -2.16
N GLY A 109 -7.18 -1.86 -1.39
CA GLY A 109 -6.84 -0.75 -0.50
C GLY A 109 -6.12 0.36 -1.26
N LEU A 110 -5.04 0.88 -0.70
CA LEU A 110 -4.21 1.91 -1.32
C LEU A 110 -3.04 1.34 -2.15
N LEU A 111 -3.22 0.15 -2.73
CA LEU A 111 -2.39 -0.41 -3.80
C LEU A 111 -3.28 -0.53 -5.03
N LEU A 112 -3.40 0.55 -5.80
CA LEU A 112 -4.30 0.62 -6.93
C LEU A 112 -3.54 0.81 -8.25
N GLY A 113 -4.07 0.19 -9.31
CA GLY A 113 -3.68 0.41 -10.69
C GLY A 113 -4.88 0.89 -11.48
N LEU A 114 -4.75 2.05 -12.13
CA LEU A 114 -5.76 2.60 -13.04
C LEU A 114 -5.39 2.21 -14.46
N LYS A 115 -6.22 1.44 -15.13
CA LYS A 115 -6.05 1.09 -16.55
C LYS A 115 -6.54 2.23 -17.40
N LEU A 116 -5.61 2.89 -18.08
CA LEU A 116 -5.86 4.10 -18.88
C LEU A 116 -6.03 3.77 -20.36
N GLY A 117 -6.73 4.64 -21.10
CA GLY A 117 -6.83 4.62 -22.56
C GLY A 117 -5.60 5.16 -23.28
N ARG A 118 -4.55 5.56 -22.55
CA ARG A 118 -3.31 6.18 -23.07
C ARG A 118 -2.09 5.73 -22.23
N PRO A 119 -0.85 5.99 -22.68
CA PRO A 119 0.35 5.64 -21.90
C PRO A 119 0.36 6.29 -20.52
N ALA A 120 0.55 5.49 -19.47
CA ALA A 120 0.56 5.97 -18.09
C ALA A 120 1.75 6.91 -17.81
N ALA A 121 2.85 6.77 -18.54
CA ALA A 121 4.02 7.65 -18.41
C ALA A 121 3.70 9.12 -18.76
N ASP A 122 2.84 9.36 -19.76
CA ASP A 122 2.43 10.71 -20.15
C ASP A 122 1.57 11.33 -19.05
N VAL A 123 0.63 10.57 -18.50
CA VAL A 123 -0.22 11.00 -17.40
C VAL A 123 0.61 11.23 -16.12
N GLN A 124 1.57 10.35 -15.82
CA GLN A 124 2.52 10.54 -14.71
C GLN A 124 3.27 11.87 -14.84
N LYS A 125 3.81 12.17 -16.03
CA LYS A 125 4.54 13.41 -16.30
C LYS A 125 3.64 14.64 -16.13
N ALA A 126 2.39 14.59 -16.62
CA ALA A 126 1.43 15.68 -16.49
C ALA A 126 1.00 15.92 -15.03
N LEU A 127 0.82 14.85 -14.24
CA LEU A 127 0.54 14.93 -12.80
C LEU A 127 1.76 15.44 -12.02
N PHE A 128 2.96 15.02 -12.39
CA PHE A 128 4.21 15.51 -11.78
C PHE A 128 4.37 17.03 -11.96
N ALA A 129 4.03 17.56 -13.12
CA ALA A 129 4.00 19.01 -13.36
C ALA A 129 3.02 19.76 -12.43
N ARG A 130 2.00 19.05 -11.93
CA ARG A 130 1.03 19.53 -10.93
C ARG A 130 1.45 19.20 -9.48
N ARG A 131 2.70 18.76 -9.26
CA ARG A 131 3.27 18.33 -7.97
C ARG A 131 2.56 17.12 -7.35
N ILE A 132 2.00 16.25 -8.18
CA ILE A 132 1.39 14.99 -7.76
C ILE A 132 2.28 13.84 -8.20
N LEU A 133 2.77 13.06 -7.22
CA LEU A 133 3.60 11.89 -7.46
C LEU A 133 2.74 10.64 -7.59
N VAL A 134 2.87 9.98 -8.74
CA VAL A 134 2.26 8.67 -9.00
C VAL A 134 3.30 7.75 -9.63
N GLY A 135 3.03 6.44 -9.67
CA GLY A 135 3.91 5.46 -10.30
C GLY A 135 3.36 4.92 -11.62
N THR A 136 4.16 4.11 -12.28
CA THR A 136 3.75 3.27 -13.42
C THR A 136 3.88 1.79 -13.04
N ALA A 137 3.40 0.89 -13.89
CA ALA A 137 3.51 -0.56 -13.75
C ALA A 137 4.22 -1.18 -14.95
N ALA A 138 4.40 -2.51 -14.95
CA ALA A 138 4.94 -3.24 -16.11
C ALA A 138 4.04 -3.10 -17.34
N ASP A 139 2.72 -3.07 -17.14
CA ASP A 139 1.78 -2.68 -18.19
C ASP A 139 1.86 -1.16 -18.40
N PRO A 140 2.28 -0.69 -19.60
CA PRO A 140 2.51 0.73 -19.86
C PRO A 140 1.25 1.58 -19.83
N SER A 141 0.06 0.99 -19.84
CA SER A 141 -1.22 1.68 -19.70
C SER A 141 -1.74 1.73 -18.25
N VAL A 142 -1.00 1.20 -17.27
CA VAL A 142 -1.43 1.19 -15.87
C VAL A 142 -0.70 2.26 -15.07
N LEU A 143 -1.45 3.25 -14.60
CA LEU A 143 -1.00 4.23 -13.63
C LEU A 143 -1.15 3.63 -12.22
N ARG A 144 -0.06 3.61 -11.44
CA ARG A 144 -0.04 3.03 -10.11
C ARG A 144 -0.17 4.09 -9.03
N LEU A 145 -1.11 3.89 -8.12
CA LEU A 145 -1.32 4.72 -6.95
C LEU A 145 -0.88 3.96 -5.69
N LEU A 146 0.02 4.57 -4.92
CA LEU A 146 0.55 4.05 -3.66
C LEU A 146 0.68 5.17 -2.62
N PRO A 147 -0.42 5.88 -2.31
CA PRO A 147 -0.37 6.96 -1.33
C PRO A 147 -0.08 6.41 0.08
N PRO A 148 0.34 7.24 1.05
CA PRO A 148 0.52 6.83 2.44
C PRO A 148 -0.81 6.36 3.04
N LEU A 149 -0.76 5.56 4.13
CA LEU A 149 -1.98 5.08 4.81
C LEU A 149 -2.80 6.23 5.40
N SER A 150 -2.16 7.35 5.71
CA SER A 150 -2.75 8.59 6.21
C SER A 150 -3.26 9.53 5.11
N PHE A 151 -3.33 9.07 3.86
CA PHE A 151 -3.87 9.86 2.75
C PHE A 151 -5.32 10.23 3.04
N THR A 152 -5.63 11.54 2.97
CA THR A 152 -6.96 12.02 3.40
C THR A 152 -7.98 11.99 2.26
N PRO A 153 -9.30 12.03 2.58
CA PRO A 153 -10.35 12.16 1.57
C PRO A 153 -10.21 13.42 0.70
N GLU A 154 -9.73 14.53 1.28
CA GLU A 154 -9.49 15.78 0.55
C GLU A 154 -8.36 15.63 -0.46
N GLN A 155 -7.28 14.95 -0.08
CA GLN A 155 -6.17 14.65 -0.98
C GLN A 155 -6.60 13.70 -2.10
N ALA A 156 -7.48 12.74 -1.80
CA ALA A 156 -8.08 11.87 -2.82
C ALA A 156 -8.92 12.67 -3.82
N SER A 157 -9.72 13.62 -3.35
CA SER A 157 -10.50 14.51 -4.20
C SER A 157 -9.60 15.38 -5.09
N GLN A 158 -8.51 15.92 -4.55
CA GLN A 158 -7.51 16.70 -5.32
C GLN A 158 -6.87 15.85 -6.43
N LEU A 159 -6.49 14.61 -6.11
CA LEU A 159 -5.95 13.68 -7.11
C LEU A 159 -6.97 13.38 -8.22
N LEU A 160 -8.22 13.09 -7.86
CA LEU A 160 -9.29 12.80 -8.82
C LEU A 160 -9.57 13.98 -9.72
N SER A 161 -9.61 15.21 -9.20
CA SER A 161 -9.76 16.44 -9.99
C SER A 161 -8.61 16.62 -10.98
N ALA A 162 -7.37 16.43 -10.52
CA ALA A 162 -6.20 16.52 -11.39
C ALA A 162 -6.18 15.41 -12.47
N LEU A 163 -6.64 14.21 -12.14
CA LEU A 163 -6.81 13.12 -13.12
C LEU A 163 -7.85 13.47 -14.17
N ALA A 164 -8.99 14.05 -13.78
CA ALA A 164 -10.03 14.49 -14.71
C ALA A 164 -9.49 15.51 -15.73
N GLU A 165 -8.72 16.51 -15.26
CA GLU A 165 -8.10 17.52 -16.13
C GLU A 165 -7.04 16.93 -17.08
N VAL A 166 -6.25 15.96 -16.61
CA VAL A 166 -5.16 15.36 -17.41
C VAL A 166 -5.69 14.35 -18.42
N LEU A 167 -6.83 13.72 -18.12
CA LEU A 167 -7.42 12.66 -18.95
C LEU A 167 -8.54 13.16 -19.90
N SER A 168 -8.97 14.40 -19.74
CA SER A 168 -9.90 15.09 -20.67
C SER A 168 -9.30 15.37 -22.10
#